data_23778273c15ecd32c1ab9224090839b7
#
_entry.id   23778273c15ecd32c1ab9224090839b7
#
_cell.length_a   1.000
_cell.length_b   1.000
_cell.length_c   1.000
_cell.angle_alpha   90.00
_cell.angle_beta   90.00
_cell.angle_gamma   90.00
#
_symmetry.space_group_name_H-M   'P 1'
#
loop_
_entity.id
_entity.type
_entity.pdbx_description
1 polymer ?
#
loop_
_entity_poly.entity_id
_entity_poly.type
_entity_poly.pdbx_seq_one_letter_code
_entity_poly.pdbx_strand_id
1 'polypeptide(L)'
;MSRILVVDGANVVGSRPDGWWRDRAGAAARLHGRLAVADTSYDEIVLVLEGQAKVGVPRGRDGHLRTVHAAKDGDAAITDAARTARELGHDVVVVTADRALAQSVELVGCRTMSPSWLLDVIST
;
A
#
# COMPACT_ATOMS: atom_id res chain seq x y z
N MET A 1 8.27 -19.33 -0.96
CA MET A 1 7.73 -18.19 -0.18
C MET A 1 8.04 -16.90 -0.91
N SER A 2 7.02 -16.09 -1.14
CA SER A 2 7.19 -14.79 -1.78
C SER A 2 7.29 -13.67 -0.74
N ARG A 3 7.80 -12.51 -1.19
CA ARG A 3 7.84 -11.29 -0.38
C ARG A 3 6.78 -10.33 -0.91
N ILE A 4 5.84 -9.96 -0.04
CA ILE A 4 4.69 -9.13 -0.38
C ILE A 4 4.78 -7.81 0.37
N LEU A 5 4.60 -6.71 -0.35
CA LEU A 5 4.51 -5.37 0.22
C LEU A 5 3.07 -4.88 0.12
N VAL A 6 2.44 -4.61 1.25
CA VAL A 6 1.07 -4.05 1.30
C VAL A 6 1.17 -2.58 1.64
N VAL A 7 0.67 -1.72 0.77
CA VAL A 7 0.84 -0.27 0.87
C VAL A 7 -0.49 0.39 1.25
N ASP A 8 -0.49 1.06 2.39
CA ASP A 8 -1.58 1.93 2.82
C ASP A 8 -1.52 3.23 2.00
N GLY A 9 -2.29 3.28 0.91
CA GLY A 9 -2.22 4.39 -0.05
C GLY A 9 -2.54 5.73 0.59
N ALA A 10 -3.53 5.79 1.47
CA ALA A 10 -3.92 7.03 2.15
C ALA A 10 -2.77 7.57 3.01
N ASN A 11 -2.11 6.71 3.77
CA ASN A 11 -1.00 7.12 4.63
C ASN A 11 0.24 7.54 3.82
N VAL A 12 0.55 6.84 2.73
CA VAL A 12 1.71 7.20 1.89
C VAL A 12 1.45 8.52 1.17
N VAL A 13 0.29 8.67 0.53
CA VAL A 13 -0.08 9.92 -0.14
C VAL A 13 -0.10 11.07 0.87
N GLY A 14 -0.69 10.85 2.05
CA GLY A 14 -0.84 11.88 3.08
C GLY A 14 0.44 12.24 3.81
N SER A 15 1.54 11.52 3.57
CA SER A 15 2.80 11.74 4.30
C SER A 15 3.59 12.95 3.81
N ARG A 16 3.22 13.55 2.67
CA ARG A 16 3.90 14.72 2.11
C ARG A 16 2.92 15.89 1.92
N PRO A 17 3.33 17.12 2.22
CA PRO A 17 2.46 18.30 2.06
C PRO A 17 2.54 18.85 0.63
N ASP A 18 2.18 18.03 -0.34
CA ASP A 18 2.31 18.34 -1.77
C ASP A 18 0.98 18.71 -2.45
N GLY A 19 -0.05 19.00 -1.64
CA GLY A 19 -1.37 19.36 -2.17
C GLY A 19 -2.26 18.17 -2.49
N TRP A 20 -1.93 16.98 -2.02
CA TRP A 20 -2.67 15.74 -2.30
C TRP A 20 -4.16 15.84 -1.99
N TRP A 21 -4.52 16.63 -0.97
CA TRP A 21 -5.93 16.82 -0.53
C TRP A 21 -6.78 17.57 -1.57
N ARG A 22 -6.16 18.26 -2.52
CA ARG A 22 -6.86 19.00 -3.59
C ARG A 22 -7.18 18.09 -4.77
N ASP A 23 -6.43 17.02 -4.95
CA ASP A 23 -6.60 16.05 -6.04
C ASP A 23 -6.14 14.68 -5.58
N ARG A 24 -6.99 14.01 -4.82
CA ARG A 24 -6.69 12.69 -4.25
C ARG A 24 -6.54 11.64 -5.34
N ALA A 25 -7.34 11.72 -6.39
CA ALA A 25 -7.25 10.81 -7.52
C ALA A 25 -5.92 10.95 -8.26
N GLY A 26 -5.48 12.17 -8.53
CA GLY A 26 -4.19 12.43 -9.15
C GLY A 26 -3.02 12.01 -8.29
N ALA A 27 -3.10 12.24 -6.98
CA ALA A 27 -2.06 11.80 -6.05
C ALA A 27 -1.93 10.27 -6.04
N ALA A 28 -3.05 9.55 -6.03
CA ALA A 28 -3.06 8.09 -6.10
C ALA A 28 -2.48 7.59 -7.44
N ALA A 29 -2.81 8.25 -8.54
CA ALA A 29 -2.29 7.90 -9.86
C ALA A 29 -0.78 8.07 -9.93
N ARG A 30 -0.23 9.14 -9.34
CA ARG A 30 1.21 9.36 -9.28
C ARG A 30 1.92 8.29 -8.45
N LEU A 31 1.37 7.95 -7.30
CA LEU A 31 1.93 6.87 -6.47
C LEU A 31 1.90 5.54 -7.21
N HIS A 32 0.78 5.21 -7.82
CA HIS A 32 0.63 3.98 -8.63
C HIS A 32 1.71 3.91 -9.71
N GLY A 33 1.90 5.00 -10.47
CA GLY A 33 2.90 5.05 -11.54
C GLY A 33 4.32 4.80 -11.03
N ARG A 34 4.66 5.35 -9.87
CA ARG A 34 5.98 5.15 -9.26
C ARG A 34 6.16 3.72 -8.77
N LEU A 35 5.14 3.12 -8.19
CA LEU A 35 5.17 1.72 -7.74
C LEU A 35 5.25 0.76 -8.92
N ALA A 36 4.56 1.07 -10.02
CA ALA A 36 4.53 0.23 -11.21
C ALA A 36 5.90 0.09 -11.86
N VAL A 37 6.72 1.14 -11.83
CA VAL A 37 8.06 1.13 -12.45
C VAL A 37 9.18 0.84 -11.45
N ALA A 38 8.86 0.73 -10.15
CA ALA A 38 9.87 0.53 -9.13
C ALA A 38 10.50 -0.86 -9.23
N ASP A 39 11.82 -0.88 -9.11
CA ASP A 39 12.58 -2.12 -9.01
C ASP A 39 12.87 -2.37 -7.54
N THR A 40 12.12 -3.29 -6.95
CA THR A 40 12.23 -3.62 -5.52
C THR A 40 12.48 -5.10 -5.34
N SER A 41 12.86 -5.48 -4.11
CA SER A 41 13.06 -6.88 -3.75
C SER A 41 11.74 -7.62 -3.46
N TYR A 42 10.58 -6.97 -3.63
CA TYR A 42 9.28 -7.59 -3.38
C TYR A 42 8.73 -8.23 -4.65
N ASP A 43 8.17 -9.44 -4.49
CA ASP A 43 7.57 -10.18 -5.61
C ASP A 43 6.24 -9.59 -6.03
N GLU A 44 5.48 -9.05 -5.07
CA GLU A 44 4.21 -8.39 -5.31
C GLU A 44 4.07 -7.17 -4.41
N ILE A 45 3.49 -6.11 -4.98
CA ILE A 45 3.08 -4.92 -4.24
C ILE A 45 1.55 -4.81 -4.32
N VAL A 46 0.89 -4.69 -3.18
CA VAL A 46 -0.56 -4.51 -3.10
C VAL A 46 -0.81 -3.08 -2.64
N LEU A 47 -1.33 -2.25 -3.54
CA LEU A 47 -1.71 -0.86 -3.24
C LEU A 47 -3.17 -0.82 -2.87
N VAL A 48 -3.47 -0.40 -1.65
CA VAL A 48 -4.85 -0.26 -1.16
C VAL A 48 -5.26 1.20 -1.22
N LEU A 49 -6.33 1.48 -1.95
CA LEU A 49 -6.89 2.82 -2.11
C LEU A 49 -8.28 2.89 -1.50
N GLU A 50 -8.61 4.06 -0.94
CA GLU A 50 -9.92 4.34 -0.35
C GLU A 50 -10.45 5.69 -0.84
N GLY A 51 -11.76 5.91 -0.69
CA GLY A 51 -12.39 7.20 -0.98
C GLY A 51 -12.16 7.67 -2.41
N GLN A 52 -11.90 8.95 -2.58
CA GLN A 52 -11.70 9.60 -3.87
C GLN A 52 -10.44 9.13 -4.59
N ALA A 53 -9.46 8.62 -3.87
CA ALA A 53 -8.25 8.06 -4.47
C ALA A 53 -8.55 6.93 -5.45
N LYS A 54 -9.63 6.17 -5.21
CA LYS A 54 -10.04 5.05 -6.08
C LYS A 54 -10.35 5.48 -7.52
N VAL A 55 -10.77 6.72 -7.71
CA VAL A 55 -11.09 7.26 -9.04
C VAL A 55 -9.84 7.37 -9.92
N GLY A 56 -8.68 7.57 -9.31
CA GLY A 56 -7.43 7.79 -10.04
C GLY A 56 -6.78 6.54 -10.61
N VAL A 57 -7.12 5.37 -10.07
CA VAL A 57 -6.48 4.10 -10.48
C VAL A 57 -7.52 2.99 -10.47
N PRO A 58 -7.74 2.29 -11.59
CA PRO A 58 -8.62 1.12 -11.59
C PRO A 58 -8.06 0.02 -10.69
N ARG A 59 -8.94 -0.74 -10.07
CA ARG A 59 -8.51 -1.96 -9.38
C ARG A 59 -8.03 -2.99 -10.40
N GLY A 60 -7.09 -3.83 -9.99
CA GLY A 60 -6.57 -4.89 -10.85
C GLY A 60 -5.06 -5.00 -10.77
N ARG A 61 -4.52 -5.85 -11.62
CA ARG A 61 -3.09 -6.15 -11.63
C ARG A 61 -2.39 -5.49 -12.81
N ASP A 62 -1.22 -4.92 -12.54
CA ASP A 62 -0.31 -4.39 -13.54
C ASP A 62 1.10 -4.90 -13.17
N GLY A 63 1.52 -6.00 -13.79
CA GLY A 63 2.79 -6.65 -13.47
C GLY A 63 2.85 -7.11 -12.01
N HIS A 64 3.85 -6.63 -11.29
CA HIS A 64 4.06 -6.93 -9.88
C HIS A 64 3.13 -6.14 -8.95
N LEU A 65 2.39 -5.19 -9.48
CA LEU A 65 1.54 -4.27 -8.71
C LEU A 65 0.07 -4.65 -8.86
N ARG A 66 -0.59 -4.86 -7.73
CA ARG A 66 -2.03 -5.09 -7.66
C ARG A 66 -2.69 -3.97 -6.89
N THR A 67 -3.72 -3.36 -7.46
CA THR A 67 -4.49 -2.29 -6.83
C THR A 67 -5.80 -2.84 -6.30
N VAL A 68 -6.07 -2.55 -5.03
CA VAL A 68 -7.29 -2.96 -4.32
C VAL A 68 -8.05 -1.72 -3.90
N HIS A 69 -9.36 -1.71 -4.15
CA HIS A 69 -10.26 -0.65 -3.72
C HIS A 69 -10.96 -1.08 -2.43
N ALA A 70 -10.70 -0.36 -1.34
CA ALA A 70 -11.39 -0.61 -0.08
C ALA A 70 -12.85 -0.20 -0.19
N ALA A 71 -13.76 -1.00 0.40
CA ALA A 71 -15.19 -0.72 0.40
C ALA A 71 -15.53 0.49 1.27
N LYS A 72 -14.77 0.67 2.37
CA LYS A 72 -14.92 1.77 3.32
C LYS A 72 -13.57 2.41 3.55
N ASP A 73 -13.06 2.39 4.80
CA ASP A 73 -11.68 2.79 5.06
C ASP A 73 -10.71 1.69 4.63
N GLY A 74 -9.45 2.05 4.50
CA GLY A 74 -8.42 1.12 4.04
C GLY A 74 -8.02 0.06 5.04
N ASP A 75 -8.31 0.25 6.34
CA ASP A 75 -7.75 -0.59 7.40
C ASP A 75 -8.19 -2.05 7.28
N ALA A 76 -9.48 -2.28 7.03
CA ALA A 76 -10.00 -3.64 6.87
C ALA A 76 -9.41 -4.33 5.64
N ALA A 77 -9.32 -3.61 4.53
CA ALA A 77 -8.76 -4.17 3.28
C ALA A 77 -7.28 -4.48 3.43
N ILE A 78 -6.51 -3.60 4.10
CA ILE A 78 -5.09 -3.81 4.38
C ILE A 78 -4.89 -5.02 5.29
N THR A 79 -5.66 -5.11 6.37
CA THR A 79 -5.57 -6.21 7.32
C THR A 79 -5.91 -7.54 6.63
N ASP A 80 -6.94 -7.57 5.81
CA ASP A 80 -7.35 -8.77 5.08
C ASP A 80 -6.28 -9.21 4.08
N ALA A 81 -5.72 -8.29 3.31
CA ALA A 81 -4.65 -8.59 2.35
C ALA A 81 -3.42 -9.14 3.06
N ALA A 82 -3.02 -8.50 4.15
CA ALA A 82 -1.85 -8.91 4.94
C ALA A 82 -2.05 -10.29 5.57
N ARG A 83 -3.21 -10.51 6.19
CA ARG A 83 -3.54 -11.79 6.82
C ARG A 83 -3.57 -12.92 5.81
N THR A 84 -4.23 -12.72 4.68
CA THR A 84 -4.32 -13.73 3.62
C THR A 84 -2.95 -14.11 3.10
N ALA A 85 -2.08 -13.13 2.84
CA ALA A 85 -0.72 -13.39 2.37
C ALA A 85 0.09 -14.16 3.41
N ARG A 86 -0.04 -13.82 4.69
CA ARG A 86 0.63 -14.55 5.77
C ARG A 86 0.13 -15.99 5.91
N GLU A 87 -1.17 -16.20 5.79
CA GLU A 87 -1.76 -17.56 5.84
C GLU A 87 -1.24 -18.43 4.70
N LEU A 88 -0.92 -17.83 3.55
CA LEU A 88 -0.31 -18.52 2.43
C LEU A 88 1.21 -18.75 2.59
N GLY A 89 1.79 -18.29 3.70
CA GLY A 89 3.19 -18.51 4.02
C GLY A 89 4.15 -17.47 3.47
N HIS A 90 3.64 -16.34 2.97
CA HIS A 90 4.50 -15.29 2.43
C HIS A 90 5.09 -14.40 3.53
N ASP A 91 6.22 -13.78 3.24
CA ASP A 91 6.82 -12.72 4.06
C ASP A 91 6.14 -11.40 3.70
N VAL A 92 5.51 -10.75 4.67
CA VAL A 92 4.66 -9.58 4.43
C VAL A 92 5.17 -8.37 5.20
N VAL A 93 5.33 -7.24 4.48
CA VAL A 93 5.61 -5.94 5.06
C VAL A 93 4.45 -5.01 4.72
N VAL A 94 3.92 -4.33 5.73
CA VAL A 94 2.83 -3.35 5.57
C VAL A 94 3.42 -1.96 5.76
N VAL A 95 3.15 -1.06 4.81
CA VAL A 95 3.60 0.33 4.87
C VAL A 95 2.46 1.19 5.38
N THR A 96 2.59 1.70 6.59
CA THR A 96 1.60 2.59 7.22
C THR A 96 2.25 3.40 8.33
N ALA A 97 1.67 4.57 8.63
CA ALA A 97 1.99 5.36 9.82
C ALA A 97 0.94 5.22 10.92
N ASP A 98 -0.14 4.51 10.64
CA ASP A 98 -1.22 4.26 11.61
C ASP A 98 -0.78 3.19 12.60
N ARG A 99 -0.61 3.59 13.89
CA ARG A 99 -0.10 2.69 14.93
C ARG A 99 -1.07 1.55 15.24
N ALA A 100 -2.37 1.80 15.24
CA ALA A 100 -3.35 0.77 15.53
C ALA A 100 -3.37 -0.28 14.42
N LEU A 101 -3.30 0.16 13.16
CA LEU A 101 -3.19 -0.74 12.02
C LEU A 101 -1.89 -1.55 12.07
N ALA A 102 -0.77 -0.89 12.36
CA ALA A 102 0.53 -1.57 12.50
C ALA A 102 0.48 -2.68 13.54
N GLN A 103 -0.09 -2.40 14.71
CA GLN A 103 -0.25 -3.41 15.76
C GLN A 103 -1.10 -4.59 15.29
N SER A 104 -2.19 -4.32 14.59
CA SER A 104 -3.10 -5.37 14.11
C SER A 104 -2.39 -6.32 13.14
N VAL A 105 -1.61 -5.80 12.20
CA VAL A 105 -0.91 -6.64 11.22
C VAL A 105 0.31 -7.34 11.82
N GLU A 106 0.96 -6.71 12.80
CA GLU A 106 2.08 -7.35 13.52
C GLU A 106 1.62 -8.56 14.31
N LEU A 107 0.40 -8.51 14.86
CA LEU A 107 -0.18 -9.64 15.58
C LEU A 107 -0.37 -10.87 14.70
N VAL A 108 -0.55 -10.69 13.39
CA VAL A 108 -0.66 -11.82 12.45
C VAL A 108 0.65 -12.14 11.75
N GLY A 109 1.77 -11.57 12.22
CA GLY A 109 3.11 -11.95 11.79
C GLY A 109 3.70 -11.08 10.68
N CYS A 110 3.12 -9.92 10.39
CA CYS A 110 3.67 -8.99 9.41
C CYS A 110 4.70 -8.07 10.07
N ARG A 111 5.63 -7.55 9.27
CA ARG A 111 6.48 -6.42 9.66
C ARG A 111 5.85 -5.13 9.13
N THR A 112 6.22 -4.00 9.72
CA THR A 112 5.71 -2.69 9.30
C THR A 112 6.85 -1.73 9.03
N MET A 113 6.66 -0.87 8.03
CA MET A 113 7.60 0.19 7.68
C MET A 113 6.84 1.50 7.49
N SER A 114 7.56 2.62 7.60
CA SER A 114 6.96 3.94 7.45
C SER A 114 6.73 4.32 6.00
N PRO A 115 5.80 5.27 5.73
CA PRO A 115 5.66 5.84 4.39
C PRO A 115 6.96 6.46 3.85
N SER A 116 7.76 7.13 4.69
CA SER A 116 9.02 7.71 4.23
C SER A 116 10.03 6.65 3.81
N TRP A 117 10.06 5.51 4.46
CA TRP A 117 10.88 4.39 4.01
C TRP A 117 10.51 3.97 2.58
N LEU A 118 9.22 3.82 2.31
CA LEU A 118 8.74 3.43 0.98
C LEU A 118 9.13 4.47 -0.06
N LEU A 119 8.88 5.75 0.22
CA LEU A 119 9.19 6.83 -0.72
C LEU A 119 10.68 6.89 -1.05
N ASP A 120 11.55 6.59 -0.09
CA ASP A 120 12.99 6.49 -0.33
C ASP A 120 13.33 5.30 -1.24
N VAL A 121 12.68 4.16 -1.01
CA VAL A 121 12.92 2.93 -1.81
C VAL A 121 12.54 3.13 -3.28
N ILE A 122 11.46 3.87 -3.55
CA ILE A 122 10.92 4.03 -4.90
C ILE A 122 11.31 5.35 -5.58
N SER A 123 12.12 6.18 -4.94
CA SER A 123 12.43 7.54 -5.42
C SER A 123 13.56 7.62 -6.45
N THR A 124 14.16 6.54 -6.81
CA THR A 124 15.27 6.56 -7.78
C THR A 124 14.83 6.37 -9.22
#